data_7d8e788d89ad6fedb004f28c4d0279a8
#
_entry.id   7d8e788d89ad6fedb004f28c4d0279a8
#
_cell.length_a   1.000
_cell.length_b   1.000
_cell.length_c   1.000
_cell.angle_alpha   90.00
_cell.angle_beta   90.00
_cell.angle_gamma   90.00
#
_symmetry.space_group_name_H-M   'P 1'
#
loop_
_entity.id
_entity.type
_entity.pdbx_description
1 polymer ?
#
loop_
_entity_poly.entity_id
_entity_poly.type
_entity_poly.pdbx_seq_one_letter_code
_entity_poly.pdbx_strand_id
1 'polypeptide(L)'
;MNMNGNYYPAKPSTEDKRILLVEDDPNFGTVLKDYLVMSGFDVTLAKNGMEGFELFKKEIFDMCILDVMMPYKDGFTLAREIREKNEKIPIIFLTARTMREDVIKGYKSGGDDYLNKPFDSEILLMKIRSMLQRKNI
;
A
#
# COMPACT_ATOMS: atom_id res chain seq x y z
N MET A 1 -3.94 17.96 -23.78
CA MET A 1 -4.68 18.27 -23.97
C MET A 1 -5.59 17.87 -24.64
N ASN A 2 -6.30 18.31 -24.74
CA ASN A 2 -7.26 18.07 -25.17
C ASN A 2 -7.52 18.47 -26.37
N MET A 3 -8.10 18.76 -26.88
CA MET A 3 -8.35 19.06 -27.68
C MET A 3 -8.41 19.99 -28.23
N ASN A 4 -8.67 19.91 -28.94
CA ASN A 4 -8.55 20.84 -29.35
C ASN A 4 -7.64 21.45 -28.95
N GLY A 5 -7.04 21.30 -29.27
CA GLY A 5 -5.93 21.61 -28.62
C GLY A 5 -6.20 21.73 -27.29
N ASN A 6 -7.14 21.24 -27.06
CA ASN A 6 -7.54 21.26 -25.76
C ASN A 6 -6.62 20.57 -24.94
N TYR A 7 -6.22 21.21 -23.97
CA TYR A 7 -5.55 20.58 -22.91
C TYR A 7 -6.56 20.06 -21.95
N TYR A 8 -6.41 18.83 -21.62
CA TYR A 8 -7.20 18.29 -20.58
C TYR A 8 -6.32 18.18 -19.39
N PRO A 9 -6.69 18.83 -18.32
CA PRO A 9 -5.92 18.69 -17.11
C PRO A 9 -5.83 17.23 -16.78
N ALA A 10 -4.75 16.84 -16.22
CA ALA A 10 -4.61 15.52 -15.72
C ALA A 10 -5.79 15.28 -14.83
N LYS A 11 -6.54 14.28 -15.11
CA LYS A 11 -7.63 13.93 -14.24
C LYS A 11 -7.04 13.67 -12.87
N PRO A 12 -7.78 13.85 -11.82
CA PRO A 12 -7.33 13.48 -10.50
C PRO A 12 -7.24 12.00 -10.48
N SER A 13 -6.28 11.53 -11.17
CA SER A 13 -6.22 10.17 -11.53
C SER A 13 -5.39 9.41 -10.53
N THR A 14 -5.82 8.21 -10.22
CA THR A 14 -5.01 7.30 -9.43
C THR A 14 -3.87 6.75 -10.25
N GLU A 15 -3.87 7.01 -11.57
CA GLU A 15 -2.83 6.48 -12.44
C GLU A 15 -1.45 6.94 -12.05
N ASP A 16 -1.35 8.15 -11.50
CA ASP A 16 -0.05 8.68 -11.12
C ASP A 16 0.35 8.27 -9.71
N LYS A 17 -0.52 7.58 -8.99
CA LYS A 17 -0.21 7.18 -7.62
C LYS A 17 0.51 5.85 -7.62
N ARG A 18 1.58 5.82 -6.85
CA ARG A 18 2.46 4.66 -6.79
C ARG A 18 2.30 3.95 -5.46
N ILE A 19 2.05 2.65 -5.54
CA ILE A 19 1.83 1.82 -4.36
C ILE A 19 2.94 0.78 -4.25
N LEU A 20 3.54 0.70 -3.06
CA LEU A 20 4.43 -0.39 -2.74
C LEU A 20 3.60 -1.47 -2.04
N LEU A 21 3.50 -2.63 -2.69
CA LEU A 21 2.78 -3.77 -2.15
C LEU A 21 3.80 -4.82 -1.73
N VAL A 22 3.80 -5.18 -0.45
CA VAL A 22 4.74 -6.15 0.07
C VAL A 22 3.96 -7.37 0.54
N GLU A 23 4.15 -8.48 -0.16
CA GLU A 23 3.38 -9.70 0.04
C GLU A 23 4.23 -10.90 -0.34
N ASP A 24 4.42 -11.85 0.57
CA ASP A 24 5.30 -12.98 0.32
C ASP A 24 4.61 -14.15 -0.39
N ASP A 25 3.28 -14.19 -0.43
CA ASP A 25 2.56 -15.19 -1.20
C ASP A 25 2.52 -14.72 -2.66
N PRO A 26 3.24 -15.40 -3.55
CA PRO A 26 3.34 -14.90 -4.93
C PRO A 26 2.00 -14.92 -5.68
N ASN A 27 1.13 -15.87 -5.40
CA ASN A 27 -0.15 -15.91 -6.08
C ASN A 27 -1.04 -14.77 -5.62
N PHE A 28 -1.17 -14.61 -4.32
CA PHE A 28 -1.99 -13.55 -3.78
C PHE A 28 -1.44 -12.18 -4.17
N GLY A 29 -0.12 -12.02 -4.08
CA GLY A 29 0.50 -10.75 -4.42
C GLY A 29 0.29 -10.37 -5.87
N THR A 30 0.43 -11.32 -6.79
CA THR A 30 0.24 -11.05 -8.20
C THR A 30 -1.21 -10.68 -8.51
N VAL A 31 -2.15 -11.43 -7.95
CA VAL A 31 -3.57 -11.15 -8.19
C VAL A 31 -3.94 -9.77 -7.67
N LEU A 32 -3.49 -9.44 -6.47
CA LEU A 32 -3.79 -8.13 -5.90
C LEU A 32 -3.13 -7.01 -6.69
N LYS A 33 -1.88 -7.21 -7.09
CA LYS A 33 -1.20 -6.22 -7.91
C LYS A 33 -1.99 -5.97 -9.19
N ASP A 34 -2.39 -7.04 -9.88
CA ASP A 34 -3.13 -6.90 -11.14
C ASP A 34 -4.43 -6.13 -10.93
N TYR A 35 -5.14 -6.44 -9.85
CA TYR A 35 -6.38 -5.74 -9.55
C TYR A 35 -6.13 -4.24 -9.36
N LEU A 36 -5.10 -3.89 -8.63
CA LEU A 36 -4.79 -2.49 -8.36
C LEU A 36 -4.31 -1.76 -9.61
N VAL A 37 -3.52 -2.44 -10.44
CA VAL A 37 -3.09 -1.86 -11.71
C VAL A 37 -4.30 -1.59 -12.60
N MET A 38 -5.24 -2.52 -12.66
CA MET A 38 -6.45 -2.31 -13.44
C MET A 38 -7.31 -1.20 -12.86
N SER A 39 -7.14 -0.89 -11.59
CA SER A 39 -7.85 0.20 -10.94
C SER A 39 -7.17 1.55 -11.10
N GLY A 40 -6.04 1.60 -11.83
CA GLY A 40 -5.41 2.85 -12.18
C GLY A 40 -4.15 3.20 -11.38
N PHE A 41 -3.64 2.27 -10.59
CA PHE A 41 -2.43 2.54 -9.79
C PHE A 41 -1.19 1.97 -10.44
N ASP A 42 -0.07 2.57 -10.13
CA ASP A 42 1.24 2.04 -10.49
C ASP A 42 1.74 1.26 -9.28
N VAL A 43 1.83 -0.05 -9.40
CA VAL A 43 2.10 -0.93 -8.27
C VAL A 43 3.42 -1.64 -8.43
N THR A 44 4.25 -1.58 -7.40
CA THR A 44 5.48 -2.34 -7.34
C THR A 44 5.30 -3.40 -6.26
N LEU A 45 5.50 -4.66 -6.63
CA LEU A 45 5.35 -5.78 -5.71
C LEU A 45 6.70 -6.22 -5.19
N ALA A 46 6.84 -6.22 -3.87
CA ALA A 46 8.01 -6.78 -3.21
C ALA A 46 7.60 -8.09 -2.55
N LYS A 47 8.50 -9.04 -2.53
CA LYS A 47 8.18 -10.41 -2.09
C LYS A 47 8.45 -10.64 -0.63
N ASN A 48 9.12 -9.72 0.03
CA ASN A 48 9.40 -9.82 1.45
C ASN A 48 9.73 -8.43 1.98
N GLY A 49 9.84 -8.34 3.30
CA GLY A 49 10.07 -7.05 3.94
C GLY A 49 11.42 -6.43 3.62
N MET A 50 12.44 -7.25 3.39
CA MET A 50 13.76 -6.71 3.05
C MET A 50 13.75 -6.08 1.67
N GLU A 51 13.17 -6.77 0.69
CA GLU A 51 13.02 -6.22 -0.64
C GLU A 51 12.14 -4.98 -0.60
N GLY A 52 11.07 -5.03 0.20
CA GLY A 52 10.18 -3.89 0.33
C GLY A 52 10.90 -2.65 0.83
N PHE A 53 11.75 -2.80 1.83
CA PHE A 53 12.48 -1.66 2.35
C PHE A 53 13.51 -1.13 1.36
N GLU A 54 14.19 -2.03 0.64
CA GLU A 54 15.14 -1.60 -0.39
C GLU A 54 14.44 -0.79 -1.47
N LEU A 55 13.28 -1.25 -1.93
CA LEU A 55 12.53 -0.52 -2.93
C LEU A 55 12.03 0.81 -2.38
N PHE A 56 11.60 0.83 -1.12
CA PHE A 56 11.12 2.05 -0.51
C PHE A 56 12.22 3.12 -0.46
N LYS A 57 13.45 2.70 -0.23
CA LYS A 57 14.57 3.65 -0.19
C LYS A 57 14.96 4.17 -1.56
N LYS A 58 14.71 3.38 -2.60
CA LYS A 58 15.16 3.73 -3.95
C LYS A 58 14.13 4.50 -4.76
N GLU A 59 12.85 4.31 -4.47
CA GLU A 59 11.77 4.86 -5.29
C GLU A 59 10.81 5.63 -4.42
N ILE A 60 10.04 6.50 -5.04
CA ILE A 60 9.06 7.31 -4.33
C ILE A 60 7.70 6.65 -4.45
N PHE A 61 7.04 6.43 -3.33
CA PHE A 61 5.72 5.82 -3.28
C PHE A 61 4.74 6.77 -2.59
N ASP A 62 3.48 6.62 -2.96
CA ASP A 62 2.40 7.40 -2.35
C ASP A 62 1.71 6.63 -1.25
N MET A 63 1.87 5.32 -1.21
CA MET A 63 1.19 4.47 -0.25
C MET A 63 1.90 3.13 -0.15
N CYS A 64 1.81 2.50 1.02
CA CYS A 64 2.34 1.15 1.23
C CYS A 64 1.22 0.23 1.69
N ILE A 65 1.18 -0.97 1.13
CA ILE A 65 0.28 -2.03 1.56
C ILE A 65 1.17 -3.19 1.97
N LEU A 66 1.11 -3.58 3.23
CA LEU A 66 2.06 -4.51 3.81
C LEU A 66 1.35 -5.71 4.42
N ASP A 67 1.77 -6.91 4.02
CA ASP A 67 1.37 -8.11 4.76
C ASP A 67 2.17 -8.12 6.06
N VAL A 68 1.55 -8.59 7.13
CA VAL A 68 2.22 -8.68 8.42
C VAL A 68 3.07 -9.93 8.52
N MET A 69 2.53 -11.06 8.07
CA MET A 69 3.18 -12.35 8.29
C MET A 69 4.12 -12.69 7.15
N MET A 70 5.37 -12.30 7.29
CA MET A 70 6.39 -12.57 6.29
C MET A 70 7.65 -13.08 6.98
N PRO A 71 8.43 -13.93 6.30
CA PRO A 71 9.68 -14.41 6.90
C PRO A 71 10.70 -13.27 7.01
N TYR A 72 11.57 -13.40 7.96
CA TYR A 72 12.73 -12.53 8.24
C TYR A 72 12.36 -11.16 8.78
N LYS A 73 11.52 -10.41 8.09
CA LYS A 73 11.10 -9.08 8.54
C LYS A 73 9.59 -8.99 8.35
N ASP A 74 8.86 -8.92 9.44
CA ASP A 74 7.40 -8.85 9.35
C ASP A 74 6.94 -7.43 8.98
N GLY A 75 5.66 -7.31 8.70
CA GLY A 75 5.11 -6.03 8.25
C GLY A 75 5.16 -4.94 9.29
N PHE A 76 5.06 -5.28 10.57
CA PHE A 76 5.14 -4.27 11.63
C PHE A 76 6.53 -3.68 11.71
N THR A 77 7.55 -4.53 11.60
CA THR A 77 8.94 -4.07 11.61
C THR A 77 9.20 -3.18 10.39
N LEU A 78 8.74 -3.62 9.23
CA LEU A 78 8.88 -2.84 8.01
C LEU A 78 8.20 -1.49 8.14
N ALA A 79 7.00 -1.45 8.70
CA ALA A 79 6.27 -0.19 8.86
C ALA A 79 7.04 0.78 9.75
N ARG A 80 7.64 0.28 10.84
CA ARG A 80 8.45 1.16 11.70
C ARG A 80 9.64 1.74 10.94
N GLU A 81 10.30 0.93 10.12
CA GLU A 81 11.42 1.41 9.32
C GLU A 81 10.99 2.44 8.30
N ILE A 82 9.85 2.20 7.67
CA ILE A 82 9.29 3.16 6.72
C ILE A 82 8.97 4.47 7.42
N ARG A 83 8.38 4.40 8.61
CA ARG A 83 8.01 5.60 9.37
C ARG A 83 9.23 6.44 9.76
N GLU A 84 10.36 5.82 9.97
CA GLU A 84 11.58 6.58 10.25
C GLU A 84 12.00 7.42 9.06
N LYS A 85 11.63 7.01 7.85
CA LYS A 85 11.99 7.75 6.64
C LYS A 85 10.88 8.68 6.18
N ASN A 86 9.64 8.33 6.44
CA ASN A 86 8.49 9.10 6.00
C ASN A 86 7.34 8.86 6.99
N GLU A 87 7.10 9.86 7.83
CA GLU A 87 6.10 9.69 8.89
C GLU A 87 4.67 9.89 8.39
N LYS A 88 4.49 10.30 7.14
CA LYS A 88 3.16 10.64 6.63
C LYS A 88 2.60 9.71 5.59
N ILE A 89 3.43 8.89 4.95
CA ILE A 89 2.94 8.02 3.89
C ILE A 89 1.87 7.05 4.44
N PRO A 90 0.73 6.93 3.78
CA PRO A 90 -0.29 5.99 4.24
C PRO A 90 0.20 4.55 4.23
N ILE A 91 -0.14 3.80 5.27
CA ILE A 91 0.21 2.38 5.38
C ILE A 91 -1.02 1.59 5.78
N ILE A 92 -1.36 0.59 4.97
CA ILE A 92 -2.41 -0.39 5.29
C ILE A 92 -1.76 -1.74 5.49
N PHE A 93 -2.12 -2.42 6.58
CA PHE A 93 -1.71 -3.81 6.78
C PHE A 93 -2.78 -4.75 6.24
N LEU A 94 -2.36 -5.78 5.51
CA LEU A 94 -3.23 -6.86 5.07
C LEU A 94 -2.72 -8.15 5.67
N THR A 95 -3.55 -8.86 6.42
CA THR A 95 -3.06 -10.06 7.08
C THR A 95 -4.18 -10.97 7.54
N ALA A 96 -3.86 -12.25 7.70
CA ALA A 96 -4.78 -13.21 8.32
C ALA A 96 -4.81 -13.07 9.84
N ARG A 97 -3.94 -12.24 10.41
CA ARG A 97 -3.92 -12.06 11.87
C ARG A 97 -5.08 -11.17 12.29
N THR A 98 -5.90 -11.71 13.19
CA THR A 98 -7.12 -11.03 13.61
C THR A 98 -7.16 -10.74 15.09
N MET A 99 -6.12 -11.12 15.84
CA MET A 99 -6.10 -10.92 17.28
C MET A 99 -6.02 -9.44 17.60
N ARG A 100 -6.71 -9.06 18.67
CA ARG A 100 -6.73 -7.67 19.08
C ARG A 100 -5.33 -7.11 19.32
N GLU A 101 -4.46 -7.92 19.91
CA GLU A 101 -3.07 -7.49 20.16
C GLU A 101 -2.34 -7.17 18.88
N ASP A 102 -2.59 -7.94 17.82
CA ASP A 102 -1.95 -7.70 16.54
C ASP A 102 -2.45 -6.42 15.90
N VAL A 103 -3.74 -6.15 16.02
CA VAL A 103 -4.31 -4.91 15.49
C VAL A 103 -3.71 -3.70 16.21
N ILE A 104 -3.63 -3.78 17.55
CA ILE A 104 -3.04 -2.71 18.34
C ILE A 104 -1.57 -2.52 17.95
N LYS A 105 -0.84 -3.61 17.79
CA LYS A 105 0.57 -3.55 17.39
C LYS A 105 0.72 -2.89 16.03
N GLY A 106 -0.23 -3.18 15.10
CA GLY A 106 -0.20 -2.56 13.79
C GLY A 106 -0.28 -1.05 13.87
N TYR A 107 -1.26 -0.54 14.60
CA TYR A 107 -1.39 0.91 14.74
C TYR A 107 -0.19 1.52 15.48
N LYS A 108 0.32 0.83 16.49
CA LYS A 108 1.49 1.32 17.23
C LYS A 108 2.75 1.33 16.37
N SER A 109 2.84 0.46 15.37
CA SER A 109 4.00 0.45 14.47
C SER A 109 3.90 1.54 13.41
N GLY A 110 2.78 2.26 13.36
CA GLY A 110 2.64 3.39 12.46
C GLY A 110 1.66 3.18 11.33
N GLY A 111 0.91 2.07 11.31
CA GLY A 111 -0.07 1.83 10.27
C GLY A 111 -1.30 2.69 10.43
N ASP A 112 -1.91 3.05 9.31
CA ASP A 112 -3.11 3.88 9.31
C ASP A 112 -4.38 3.04 9.28
N ASP A 113 -4.29 1.82 8.77
CA ASP A 113 -5.44 0.93 8.73
C ASP A 113 -4.98 -0.50 8.72
N TYR A 114 -5.90 -1.40 8.98
CA TYR A 114 -5.60 -2.82 9.17
C TYR A 114 -6.77 -3.61 8.59
N LEU A 115 -6.51 -4.42 7.58
CA LEU A 115 -7.57 -5.17 6.89
C LEU A 115 -7.28 -6.65 6.95
N ASN A 116 -8.27 -7.42 7.44
CA ASN A 116 -8.10 -8.86 7.61
C ASN A 116 -8.35 -9.60 6.31
N LYS A 117 -7.57 -10.63 6.06
CA LYS A 117 -7.81 -11.56 4.97
C LYS A 117 -8.78 -12.64 5.45
N PRO A 118 -9.70 -13.08 4.62
CA PRO A 118 -10.01 -12.56 3.28
C PRO A 118 -10.75 -11.23 3.37
N PHE A 119 -10.56 -10.39 2.38
CA PHE A 119 -11.20 -9.07 2.38
C PHE A 119 -11.88 -8.83 1.05
N ASP A 120 -12.78 -7.86 1.05
CA ASP A 120 -13.45 -7.41 -0.15
C ASP A 120 -12.55 -6.44 -0.89
N SER A 121 -12.22 -6.76 -2.14
CA SER A 121 -11.32 -5.91 -2.93
C SER A 121 -11.85 -4.50 -3.10
N GLU A 122 -13.16 -4.34 -3.21
CA GLU A 122 -13.73 -3.01 -3.35
C GLU A 122 -13.57 -2.19 -2.08
N ILE A 123 -13.68 -2.83 -0.92
CA ILE A 123 -13.48 -2.13 0.34
C ILE A 123 -12.02 -1.68 0.44
N LEU A 124 -11.08 -2.54 0.06
CA LEU A 124 -9.68 -2.14 0.03
C LEU A 124 -9.48 -0.94 -0.88
N LEU A 125 -10.05 -1.00 -2.09
CA LEU A 125 -9.92 0.09 -3.06
C LEU A 125 -10.47 1.40 -2.50
N MET A 126 -11.61 1.35 -1.83
CA MET A 126 -12.20 2.54 -1.22
C MET A 126 -11.31 3.11 -0.13
N LYS A 127 -10.71 2.24 0.68
CA LYS A 127 -9.77 2.69 1.72
C LYS A 127 -8.55 3.36 1.10
N ILE A 128 -8.00 2.76 0.05
CA ILE A 128 -6.84 3.32 -0.65
C ILE A 128 -7.17 4.71 -1.17
N ARG A 129 -8.28 4.84 -1.88
CA ARG A 129 -8.67 6.13 -2.45
C ARG A 129 -8.89 7.19 -1.38
N SER A 130 -9.53 6.79 -0.29
CA SER A 130 -9.79 7.71 0.80
C SER A 130 -8.49 8.21 1.44
N MET A 131 -7.53 7.31 1.64
CA MET A 131 -6.26 7.68 2.24
C MET A 131 -5.43 8.56 1.34
N LEU A 132 -5.41 8.27 0.05
CA LEU A 132 -4.66 9.08 -0.90
C LEU A 132 -5.29 10.46 -1.04
N GLN A 133 -6.60 10.55 -0.99
CA GLN A 133 -7.29 11.82 -1.06
C GLN A 133 -6.99 12.67 0.15
N ARG A 134 -6.98 12.10 1.34
CA ARG A 134 -6.66 12.84 2.56
C ARG A 134 -5.24 13.36 2.52
N LYS A 135 -4.33 12.61 1.92
CA LYS A 135 -2.94 13.01 1.82
C LYS A 135 -2.78 14.30 1.03
N ASN A 136 -3.70 14.58 0.14
CA ASN A 136 -3.61 15.74 -0.74
C ASN A 136 -4.19 17.01 -0.13
N ILE A 137 -4.70 16.92 1.08
CA ILE A 137 -5.29 18.10 1.75
C ILE A 137 -4.21 18.88 2.55
#